data_fdbd66c6398547195a3e72c206d88866
#
_entry.id   fdbd66c6398547195a3e72c206d88866
#
_cell.length_a   1.000
_cell.length_b   1.000
_cell.length_c   1.000
_cell.angle_alpha   90.00
_cell.angle_beta   90.00
_cell.angle_gamma   90.00
#
_symmetry.space_group_name_H-M   'P 1'
#
loop_
_entity.id
_entity.type
_entity.pdbx_description
1 polymer ?
#
loop_
_entity_poly.entity_id
_entity_poly.type
_entity_poly.pdbx_seq_one_letter_code
_entity_poly.pdbx_strand_id
1 'polypeptide(L)'
;MSDDLVRRVEAACDEIVQGDEPVTFAAVAGRAGLARTTLYRNESLRAIVEEHRLRSREGLTLSGIATEVAHLRQSLEAVAAKVRRHEEEIRRLRRATQRSKPTS
;
A
#
# COMPACT_ATOMS: atom_id res chain seq x y z
N MET A 1 -9.94 -15.08 -12.56
CA MET A 1 -9.88 -14.28 -11.33
C MET A 1 -8.89 -13.14 -11.43
N SER A 2 -7.62 -13.45 -11.71
CA SER A 2 -6.63 -12.40 -11.91
C SER A 2 -6.93 -11.54 -13.14
N ASP A 3 -7.62 -12.06 -14.13
CA ASP A 3 -7.93 -11.33 -15.36
C ASP A 3 -8.84 -10.13 -15.12
N ASP A 4 -9.79 -10.25 -14.19
CA ASP A 4 -10.68 -9.14 -13.88
C ASP A 4 -9.92 -7.99 -13.20
N LEU A 5 -9.04 -8.32 -12.26
CA LEU A 5 -8.22 -7.32 -11.59
C LEU A 5 -7.24 -6.67 -12.57
N VAL A 6 -6.66 -7.46 -13.46
CA VAL A 6 -5.75 -6.95 -14.50
C VAL A 6 -6.47 -5.94 -15.38
N ARG A 7 -7.66 -6.28 -15.84
CA ARG A 7 -8.46 -5.36 -16.69
C ARG A 7 -8.80 -4.07 -15.96
N ARG A 8 -9.18 -4.18 -14.70
CA ARG A 8 -9.51 -3.01 -13.88
C ARG A 8 -8.31 -2.08 -13.71
N VAL A 9 -7.15 -2.65 -13.45
CA VAL A 9 -5.92 -1.89 -13.27
C VAL A 9 -5.49 -1.25 -14.60
N GLU A 10 -5.55 -1.99 -15.69
CA GLU A 10 -5.21 -1.46 -17.01
C GLU A 10 -6.14 -0.31 -17.42
N ALA A 11 -7.44 -0.49 -17.20
CA ALA A 11 -8.42 0.55 -17.49
C ALA A 11 -8.15 1.80 -16.64
N ALA A 12 -7.83 1.61 -15.37
CA ALA A 12 -7.50 2.73 -14.48
C ALA A 12 -6.26 3.48 -14.96
N CYS A 13 -5.22 2.76 -15.36
CA CYS A 13 -4.01 3.38 -15.89
C CYS A 13 -4.30 4.16 -17.16
N ASP A 14 -5.08 3.59 -18.06
CA ASP A 14 -5.43 4.26 -19.31
C ASP A 14 -6.20 5.55 -19.07
N GLU A 15 -7.16 5.54 -18.14
CA GLU A 15 -7.91 6.73 -17.76
C GLU A 15 -7.01 7.83 -17.20
N ILE A 16 -6.06 7.44 -16.36
CA ILE A 16 -5.13 8.39 -15.76
C ILE A 16 -4.27 9.03 -16.85
N VAL A 17 -3.75 8.22 -17.76
CA VAL A 17 -2.92 8.71 -18.87
C VAL A 17 -3.70 9.64 -19.77
N GLN A 18 -4.94 9.29 -20.10
CA GLN A 18 -5.80 10.12 -20.95
C GLN A 18 -6.15 11.46 -20.30
N GLY A 19 -6.23 11.47 -18.99
CA GLY A 19 -6.52 12.69 -18.23
C GLY A 19 -5.29 13.53 -17.91
N ASP A 20 -4.12 13.18 -18.46
CA ASP A 20 -2.86 13.87 -18.18
C ASP A 20 -2.48 13.89 -16.70
N GLU A 21 -2.91 12.89 -15.95
CA GLU A 21 -2.55 12.76 -14.55
C GLU A 21 -1.33 11.89 -14.40
N PRO A 22 -0.51 12.10 -13.36
CA PRO A 22 0.62 11.20 -13.09
C PRO A 22 0.13 9.81 -12.71
N VAL A 23 0.78 8.79 -13.25
CA VAL A 23 0.47 7.41 -12.90
C VAL A 23 1.19 7.08 -11.59
N THR A 24 0.43 6.94 -10.52
CA THR A 24 0.93 6.56 -9.20
C THR A 24 0.13 5.38 -8.69
N PHE A 25 0.69 4.64 -7.76
CA PHE A 25 -0.04 3.52 -7.15
C PHE A 25 -1.31 4.00 -6.46
N ALA A 26 -1.25 5.16 -5.80
CA ALA A 26 -2.42 5.73 -5.13
C ALA A 26 -3.53 6.07 -6.13
N ALA A 27 -3.19 6.71 -7.24
CA ALA A 27 -4.17 7.08 -8.26
C ALA A 27 -4.80 5.84 -8.90
N VAL A 28 -3.98 4.85 -9.22
CA VAL A 28 -4.48 3.60 -9.83
C VAL A 28 -5.39 2.86 -8.85
N ALA A 29 -4.99 2.76 -7.59
CA ALA A 29 -5.79 2.10 -6.57
C ALA A 29 -7.15 2.77 -6.42
N GLY A 30 -7.16 4.10 -6.37
CA GLY A 30 -8.40 4.86 -6.26
C GLY A 30 -9.33 4.64 -7.44
N ARG A 31 -8.80 4.66 -8.65
CA ARG A 31 -9.61 4.46 -9.85
C ARG A 31 -10.06 3.03 -10.05
N ALA A 32 -9.20 2.07 -9.72
CA ALA A 32 -9.52 0.66 -9.86
C ALA A 32 -10.41 0.15 -8.72
N GLY A 33 -10.57 0.93 -7.65
CA GLY A 33 -11.34 0.50 -6.50
C GLY A 33 -10.65 -0.59 -5.71
N LEU A 34 -9.33 -0.55 -5.64
CA LEU A 34 -8.53 -1.54 -4.94
C LEU A 34 -7.70 -0.87 -3.84
N ALA A 35 -7.32 -1.66 -2.84
CA ALA A 35 -6.38 -1.18 -1.83
C ALA A 35 -4.99 -1.10 -2.43
N ARG A 36 -4.21 -0.10 -2.02
CA ARG A 36 -2.81 0.03 -2.47
C ARG A 36 -2.00 -1.21 -2.13
N THR A 37 -2.27 -1.81 -0.98
CA THR A 37 -1.61 -3.04 -0.55
C THR A 37 -1.79 -4.16 -1.56
N THR A 38 -2.98 -4.26 -2.13
CA THR A 38 -3.28 -5.26 -3.16
C THR A 38 -2.40 -5.07 -4.39
N LEU A 39 -2.23 -3.81 -4.81
CA LEU A 39 -1.38 -3.49 -5.96
C LEU A 39 0.09 -3.82 -5.69
N TYR A 40 0.58 -3.52 -4.50
CA TYR A 40 1.97 -3.77 -4.14
C TYR A 40 2.28 -5.26 -3.97
N ARG A 41 1.34 -6.03 -3.47
CA ARG A 41 1.54 -7.46 -3.21
C ARG A 41 1.43 -8.33 -4.45
N ASN A 42 0.58 -7.95 -5.37
CA ASN A 42 0.36 -8.72 -6.60
C ASN A 42 1.37 -8.32 -7.64
N GLU A 43 2.29 -9.21 -7.98
CA GLU A 43 3.35 -8.94 -8.95
C GLU A 43 2.83 -8.50 -10.30
N SER A 44 1.78 -9.14 -10.80
CA SER A 44 1.21 -8.81 -12.10
C SER A 44 0.63 -7.40 -12.12
N LEU A 45 -0.11 -7.04 -11.08
CA LEU A 45 -0.71 -5.71 -10.98
C LEU A 45 0.36 -4.64 -10.79
N ARG A 46 1.35 -4.92 -9.96
CA ARG A 46 2.46 -4.00 -9.73
C ARG A 46 3.22 -3.74 -11.03
N ALA A 47 3.49 -4.79 -11.80
CA ALA A 47 4.18 -4.68 -13.06
C ALA A 47 3.43 -3.79 -14.06
N ILE A 48 2.11 -3.90 -14.12
CA ILE A 48 1.29 -3.08 -15.00
C ILE A 48 1.42 -1.60 -14.65
N VAL A 49 1.30 -1.28 -13.35
CA VAL A 49 1.42 0.10 -12.90
C VAL A 49 2.82 0.65 -13.20
N GLU A 50 3.85 -0.13 -12.90
CA GLU A 50 5.23 0.29 -13.14
C GLU A 50 5.52 0.50 -14.63
N GLU A 51 4.98 -0.34 -15.49
CA GLU A 51 5.11 -0.18 -16.92
C GLU A 51 4.49 1.12 -17.42
N HIS A 52 3.27 1.43 -16.94
CA HIS A 52 2.62 2.68 -17.32
C HIS A 52 3.38 3.90 -16.78
N ARG A 53 3.95 3.79 -15.60
CA ARG A 53 4.76 4.87 -15.04
C ARG A 53 5.99 5.14 -15.89
N LEU A 54 6.64 4.10 -16.35
CA LEU A 54 7.83 4.23 -17.20
C LEU A 54 7.51 4.82 -18.56
N ARG A 55 6.36 4.46 -19.14
CA ARG A 55 5.92 5.01 -20.41
C ARG A 55 5.54 6.47 -20.29
N SER A 56 4.95 6.83 -19.18
CA SER A 56 4.50 8.19 -18.94
C SER A 56 5.53 8.91 -18.10
N ARG A 57 6.37 9.71 -18.75
CA ARG A 57 7.36 10.52 -18.04
C ARG A 57 6.71 11.48 -17.06
N GLU A 58 5.46 11.81 -17.30
CA GLU A 58 4.67 12.69 -16.42
C GLU A 58 4.42 12.03 -15.07
N GLY A 59 4.38 10.71 -15.01
CA GLY A 59 4.26 9.96 -13.78
C GLY A 59 5.45 10.10 -12.85
N LEU A 60 6.57 10.64 -13.36
CA LEU A 60 7.80 10.81 -12.59
C LEU A 60 8.00 12.25 -12.13
N THR A 61 6.95 13.04 -12.03
CA THR A 61 7.05 14.41 -11.52
C THR A 61 7.42 14.39 -10.04
N LEU A 62 8.09 15.46 -9.58
CA LEU A 62 8.43 15.60 -8.17
C LEU A 62 7.20 15.58 -7.28
N SER A 63 6.11 16.22 -7.72
CA SER A 63 4.84 16.19 -7.02
C SER A 63 4.30 14.80 -6.83
N GLY A 64 4.31 14.01 -7.91
CA GLY A 64 3.83 12.62 -7.86
C GLY A 64 4.65 11.76 -6.92
N ILE A 65 5.97 11.93 -6.97
CA ILE A 65 6.89 11.21 -6.09
C ILE A 65 6.67 11.61 -4.63
N ALA A 66 6.53 12.89 -4.35
CA ALA A 66 6.29 13.40 -3.01
C ALA A 66 4.98 12.84 -2.43
N THR A 67 3.93 12.80 -3.23
CA THR A 67 2.64 12.22 -2.82
C THR A 67 2.79 10.74 -2.49
N GLU A 68 3.51 10.01 -3.32
CA GLU A 68 3.74 8.58 -3.13
C GLU A 68 4.51 8.33 -1.83
N VAL A 69 5.57 9.11 -1.61
CA VAL A 69 6.37 9.02 -0.38
C VAL A 69 5.52 9.32 0.86
N ALA A 70 4.67 10.34 0.79
CA ALA A 70 3.79 10.68 1.91
C ALA A 70 2.84 9.52 2.24
N HIS A 71 2.27 8.89 1.24
CA HIS A 71 1.37 7.75 1.43
C HIS A 71 2.10 6.55 2.03
N LEU A 72 3.32 6.28 1.56
CA LEU A 72 4.13 5.20 2.09
C LEU A 72 4.49 5.43 3.56
N ARG A 73 4.82 6.68 3.91
CA ARG A 73 5.10 7.05 5.29
C ARG A 73 3.90 6.81 6.19
N GLN A 74 2.70 7.21 5.74
CA GLN A 74 1.48 6.97 6.50
C GLN A 74 1.24 5.49 6.74
N SER A 75 1.47 4.67 5.72
CA SER A 75 1.33 3.22 5.84
C SER A 75 2.32 2.64 6.85
N LEU A 76 3.56 3.09 6.81
CA LEU A 76 4.59 2.66 7.76
C LEU A 76 4.25 3.07 9.19
N GLU A 77 3.77 4.28 9.38
CA GLU A 77 3.36 4.77 10.70
C GLU A 77 2.21 3.93 11.27
N ALA A 78 1.25 3.58 10.43
CA ALA A 78 0.12 2.75 10.85
C ALA A 78 0.60 1.35 11.30
N VAL A 79 1.51 0.76 10.54
CA VAL A 79 2.09 -0.55 10.89
C VAL A 79 2.91 -0.44 12.18
N ALA A 80 3.73 0.60 12.30
CA ALA A 80 4.54 0.83 13.49
C ALA A 80 3.68 0.98 14.74
N ALA A 81 2.57 1.72 14.64
CA ALA A 81 1.65 1.88 15.75
C ALA A 81 1.01 0.55 16.16
N LYS A 82 0.65 -0.26 15.16
CA LYS A 82 0.07 -1.58 15.41
C LYS A 82 1.08 -2.50 16.10
N VAL A 83 2.32 -2.48 15.66
CA VAL A 83 3.39 -3.27 16.28
C VAL A 83 3.60 -2.85 17.73
N ARG A 84 3.65 -1.56 18.00
CA ARG A 84 3.80 -1.05 19.37
C ARG A 84 2.65 -1.51 20.28
N ARG A 85 1.42 -1.48 19.78
CA ARG A 85 0.26 -1.97 20.55
C ARG A 85 0.37 -3.45 20.85
N HIS A 86 0.83 -4.24 19.88
CA HIS A 86 1.02 -5.68 20.09
C HIS A 86 2.12 -5.95 21.09
N GLU A 87 3.21 -5.20 21.04
CA GLU A 87 4.32 -5.34 21.99
C GLU A 87 3.87 -5.03 23.41
N GLU A 88 3.08 -3.96 23.58
CA GLU A 88 2.54 -3.61 24.89
C GLU A 88 1.59 -4.69 25.41
N GLU A 89 0.78 -5.24 24.53
CA GLU A 89 -0.13 -6.32 24.92
C GLU A 89 0.63 -7.57 25.34
N ILE A 90 1.68 -7.91 24.60
CA ILE A 90 2.54 -9.04 24.94
C ILE A 90 3.18 -8.82 26.31
N ARG A 91 3.70 -7.64 26.58
CA ARG A 91 4.29 -7.31 27.88
C ARG A 91 3.26 -7.44 28.99
N ARG A 92 2.05 -6.95 28.76
CA ARG A 92 0.96 -7.03 29.74
C ARG A 92 0.60 -8.49 30.03
N LEU A 93 0.49 -9.30 28.98
CA LEU A 93 0.17 -10.72 29.13
C LEU A 93 1.28 -11.47 29.86
N ARG A 94 2.54 -11.14 29.59
CA ARG A 94 3.68 -11.74 30.31
C ARG A 94 3.65 -11.40 31.78
N ARG A 95 3.36 -10.15 32.15
CA ARG A 95 3.23 -9.74 33.53
C ARG A 95 2.09 -10.46 34.23
N ALA A 96 0.95 -10.60 33.57
CA ALA A 96 -0.18 -11.32 34.11
C ALA A 96 0.15 -12.79 34.34
N THR A 97 0.85 -13.41 33.41
CA THR A 97 1.29 -14.81 33.53
C THR A 97 2.25 -14.98 34.71
N GLN A 98 3.19 -14.05 34.85
CA GLN A 98 4.15 -14.11 35.97
C GLN A 98 3.46 -13.97 37.32
N ARG A 99 2.47 -13.09 37.41
CA ARG A 99 1.71 -12.87 38.66
C ARG A 99 0.88 -14.07 39.05
N SER A 100 0.34 -14.80 38.07
CA SER A 100 -0.46 -16.00 38.36
C SER A 100 0.37 -17.27 38.49
N LYS A 101 1.67 -17.19 38.25
CA LYS A 101 2.56 -18.34 38.38
C LYS A 101 2.69 -18.72 39.86
N PRO A 102 2.46 -19.99 40.21
CA PRO A 102 2.58 -20.36 41.61
C PRO A 102 4.03 -20.26 42.10
N THR A 103 4.17 -19.63 43.23
CA THR A 103 5.47 -19.58 43.91
C THR A 103 5.69 -20.90 44.62
N SER A 104 6.62 -21.68 44.17
CA SER A 104 6.96 -22.91 44.82
C SER A 104 8.23 -22.77 45.63
#